data_10f4a9f3a8320beef8e71c39e5d4e898
#
_entry.id   10f4a9f3a8320beef8e71c39e5d4e898
#
_cell.length_a   1.000
_cell.length_b   1.000
_cell.length_c   1.000
_cell.angle_alpha   90.00
_cell.angle_beta   90.00
_cell.angle_gamma   90.00
#
_symmetry.space_group_name_H-M   'P 1'
#
loop_
_entity.id
_entity.type
_entity.pdbx_description
1 polymer ?
#
loop_
_entity_poly.entity_id
_entity_poly.type
_entity_poly.pdbx_seq_one_letter_code
_entity_poly.pdbx_strand_id
1 'polypeptide(L)'
;MEDTFHKAILQFGKPDAFYLDNGTQYISKDLKDALGRLSIRILHCQPYAAQSKGKIEAYNSFVDAFLREAKAKKITTLEEMNRMWHLWVDEYYHNRPHGGLAEYYRSQGWEVPQGGISPLQEWNRDSRRLTFLDTAVVAEAFLHHVMRNVDKGGCISLEGRQFEVSAALIGAKVEVSYNPMCLDTVTVRYPGIEPVQARQLTIGEYCDPKPAVPVSMLPVEPQTSRMLDVLEKKHTARQQIQANAISFSSFRKDAPKGGEPDV
;
A
#
# COMPACT_ATOMS: atom_id res chain seq x y z
N MET A 1 2.85 -13.81 -7.39
CA MET A 1 2.33 -14.53 -6.20
C MET A 1 1.04 -13.89 -5.66
N GLU A 2 0.99 -12.61 -5.29
CA GLU A 2 -0.24 -11.94 -4.84
C GLU A 2 -1.39 -12.09 -5.84
N ASP A 3 -1.13 -11.95 -7.13
CA ASP A 3 -2.10 -12.21 -8.20
C ASP A 3 -2.70 -13.63 -8.14
N THR A 4 -1.90 -14.62 -7.76
CA THR A 4 -2.38 -16.00 -7.58
C THR A 4 -3.36 -16.12 -6.41
N PHE A 5 -3.06 -15.48 -5.27
CA PHE A 5 -3.98 -15.44 -4.13
C PHE A 5 -5.25 -14.66 -4.45
N HIS A 6 -5.12 -13.52 -5.11
CA HIS A 6 -6.24 -12.72 -5.57
C HIS A 6 -7.21 -13.54 -6.44
N LYS A 7 -6.69 -14.20 -7.47
CA LYS A 7 -7.47 -15.08 -8.36
C LYS A 7 -8.09 -16.26 -7.63
N ALA A 8 -7.34 -16.90 -6.73
CA ALA A 8 -7.83 -18.05 -5.97
C ALA A 8 -8.99 -17.66 -5.04
N ILE A 9 -8.92 -16.50 -4.38
CA ILE A 9 -10.00 -16.00 -3.50
C ILE A 9 -11.26 -15.69 -4.31
N LEU A 10 -11.11 -15.11 -5.48
CA LEU A 10 -12.25 -14.81 -6.36
C LEU A 10 -12.90 -16.07 -6.92
N GLN A 11 -12.10 -17.07 -7.28
CA GLN A 11 -12.59 -18.29 -7.92
C GLN A 11 -13.15 -19.31 -6.93
N PHE A 12 -12.49 -19.49 -5.77
CA PHE A 12 -12.80 -20.57 -4.83
C PHE A 12 -13.39 -20.06 -3.51
N GLY A 13 -13.53 -18.76 -3.37
CA GLY A 13 -14.00 -18.14 -2.12
C GLY A 13 -12.87 -17.87 -1.12
N LYS A 14 -13.22 -17.16 -0.06
CA LYS A 14 -12.32 -16.78 1.03
C LYS A 14 -11.99 -17.99 1.90
N PRO A 15 -10.70 -18.39 2.03
CA PRO A 15 -10.30 -19.40 3.01
C PRO A 15 -10.17 -18.80 4.42
N ASP A 16 -10.25 -19.64 5.45
CA ASP A 16 -9.96 -19.22 6.83
C ASP A 16 -8.47 -18.93 7.05
N ALA A 17 -7.60 -19.68 6.36
CA ALA A 17 -6.16 -19.52 6.45
C ALA A 17 -5.45 -20.05 5.20
N PHE A 18 -4.28 -19.46 4.91
CA PHE A 18 -3.29 -20.05 4.01
C PHE A 18 -2.14 -20.67 4.81
N TYR A 19 -1.74 -21.88 4.42
CA TYR A 19 -0.57 -22.54 4.97
C TYR A 19 0.59 -22.41 4.00
N LEU A 20 1.63 -21.66 4.40
CA LEU A 20 2.71 -21.23 3.53
C LEU A 20 4.08 -21.63 4.11
N ASP A 21 5.08 -21.73 3.26
CA ASP A 21 6.45 -21.87 3.75
C ASP A 21 7.05 -20.52 4.22
N ASN A 22 8.29 -20.57 4.70
CA ASN A 22 9.00 -19.40 5.19
C ASN A 22 9.79 -18.66 4.08
N GLY A 23 9.43 -18.87 2.82
CA GLY A 23 10.03 -18.13 1.70
C GLY A 23 9.83 -16.61 1.86
N THR A 24 10.84 -15.83 1.47
CA THR A 24 10.82 -14.36 1.62
C THR A 24 9.58 -13.71 1.01
N GLN A 25 9.09 -14.27 -0.09
CA GLN A 25 7.88 -13.82 -0.78
C GLN A 25 6.60 -13.99 0.04
N TYR A 26 6.54 -14.98 0.96
CA TYR A 26 5.36 -15.27 1.78
C TYR A 26 5.38 -14.54 3.13
N ILE A 27 6.52 -13.96 3.50
CA ILE A 27 6.66 -13.15 4.71
C ILE A 27 6.62 -11.65 4.43
N SER A 28 6.42 -11.25 3.16
CA SER A 28 6.31 -9.84 2.77
C SER A 28 5.24 -9.11 3.56
N LYS A 29 5.48 -7.84 3.85
CA LYS A 29 4.53 -7.00 4.56
C LYS A 29 3.24 -6.83 3.75
N ASP A 30 3.37 -6.58 2.45
CA ASP A 30 2.24 -6.30 1.57
C ASP A 30 1.27 -7.48 1.50
N LEU A 31 1.78 -8.72 1.38
CA LEU A 31 0.95 -9.92 1.43
C LEU A 31 0.23 -10.07 2.79
N LYS A 32 0.94 -9.84 3.90
CA LYS A 32 0.36 -9.91 5.24
C LYS A 32 -0.75 -8.88 5.43
N ASP A 33 -0.51 -7.66 4.97
CA ASP A 33 -1.48 -6.58 5.05
C ASP A 33 -2.71 -6.88 4.17
N ALA A 34 -2.51 -7.39 2.95
CA ALA A 34 -3.58 -7.77 2.04
C ALA A 34 -4.48 -8.86 2.63
N LEU A 35 -3.88 -9.97 3.09
CA LEU A 35 -4.62 -11.07 3.70
C LEU A 35 -5.26 -10.66 5.03
N GLY A 36 -4.60 -9.80 5.81
CA GLY A 36 -5.13 -9.22 7.04
C GLY A 36 -6.40 -8.39 6.81
N ARG A 37 -6.43 -7.56 5.76
CA ARG A 37 -7.64 -6.78 5.37
C ARG A 37 -8.82 -7.69 5.04
N LEU A 38 -8.54 -8.86 4.45
CA LEU A 38 -9.57 -9.87 4.16
C LEU A 38 -9.87 -10.78 5.37
N SER A 39 -9.23 -10.57 6.52
CA SER A 39 -9.33 -11.43 7.70
C SER A 39 -8.99 -12.90 7.39
N ILE A 40 -7.96 -13.13 6.58
CA ILE A 40 -7.40 -14.44 6.26
C ILE A 40 -6.12 -14.64 7.06
N ARG A 41 -6.04 -15.73 7.81
CA ARG A 41 -4.84 -16.03 8.62
C ARG A 41 -3.73 -16.60 7.75
N ILE A 42 -2.49 -16.27 8.10
CA ILE A 42 -1.30 -16.91 7.52
C ILE A 42 -0.73 -17.87 8.56
N LEU A 43 -0.60 -19.12 8.18
CA LEU A 43 0.04 -20.16 8.96
C LEU A 43 1.34 -20.54 8.27
N HIS A 44 2.46 -20.37 8.95
CA HIS A 44 3.77 -20.74 8.41
C HIS A 44 4.19 -22.14 8.85
N CYS A 45 4.86 -22.86 7.96
CA CYS A 45 5.49 -24.13 8.29
C CYS A 45 6.49 -23.95 9.44
N GLN A 46 6.52 -24.90 10.37
CA GLN A 46 7.60 -24.92 11.37
C GLN A 46 8.95 -25.17 10.65
N PRO A 47 10.02 -24.49 11.08
CA PRO A 47 11.34 -24.75 10.56
C PRO A 47 11.69 -26.24 10.71
N TYR A 48 12.28 -26.81 9.68
CA TYR A 48 12.72 -28.23 9.63
C TYR A 48 11.59 -29.28 9.66
N ALA A 49 10.32 -28.91 9.57
CA ALA A 49 9.20 -29.86 9.51
C ALA A 49 8.96 -30.31 8.06
N ALA A 50 9.82 -31.19 7.54
CA ALA A 50 9.72 -31.72 6.17
C ALA A 50 8.34 -32.38 5.88
N GLN A 51 7.76 -33.04 6.88
CA GLN A 51 6.45 -33.72 6.76
C GLN A 51 5.31 -32.76 6.45
N SER A 52 5.42 -31.47 6.83
CA SER A 52 4.40 -30.46 6.56
C SER A 52 4.29 -30.06 5.09
N LYS A 53 5.30 -30.39 4.28
CA LYS A 53 5.38 -30.05 2.85
C LYS A 53 5.02 -31.24 1.93
N GLY A 54 4.81 -32.42 2.45
CA GLY A 54 4.61 -33.62 1.65
C GLY A 54 3.53 -33.50 0.58
N LYS A 55 2.45 -32.76 0.85
CA LYS A 55 1.36 -32.56 -0.14
C LYS A 55 1.80 -31.70 -1.31
N ILE A 56 2.55 -30.62 -1.06
CA ILE A 56 3.03 -29.74 -2.13
C ILE A 56 4.17 -30.39 -2.92
N GLU A 57 5.01 -31.18 -2.26
CA GLU A 57 6.07 -31.96 -2.92
C GLU A 57 5.48 -33.02 -3.85
N ALA A 58 4.45 -33.75 -3.38
CA ALA A 58 3.72 -34.68 -4.23
C ALA A 58 3.07 -33.98 -5.42
N TYR A 59 2.45 -32.80 -5.20
CA TYR A 59 1.90 -32.00 -6.29
C TYR A 59 2.96 -31.57 -7.30
N ASN A 60 4.11 -31.12 -6.85
CA ASN A 60 5.21 -30.72 -7.73
C ASN A 60 5.68 -31.86 -8.62
N SER A 61 5.66 -33.11 -8.15
CA SER A 61 6.00 -34.27 -9.00
C SER A 61 5.02 -34.47 -10.16
N PHE A 62 3.74 -34.12 -9.96
CA PHE A 62 2.75 -34.14 -11.05
C PHE A 62 2.96 -32.96 -12.01
N VAL A 63 3.34 -31.78 -11.49
CA VAL A 63 3.73 -30.64 -12.32
C VAL A 63 4.91 -30.97 -13.22
N ASP A 64 5.92 -31.64 -12.68
CA ASP A 64 7.08 -32.12 -13.45
C ASP A 64 6.68 -33.11 -14.58
N ALA A 65 5.68 -33.95 -14.32
CA ALA A 65 5.14 -34.81 -15.35
C ALA A 65 4.46 -34.00 -16.47
N PHE A 66 3.64 -33.02 -16.11
CA PHE A 66 3.04 -32.10 -17.08
C PHE A 66 4.10 -31.35 -17.90
N LEU A 67 5.15 -30.83 -17.26
CA LEU A 67 6.22 -30.10 -17.95
C LEU A 67 6.96 -30.98 -18.97
N ARG A 68 7.13 -32.28 -18.68
CA ARG A 68 7.68 -33.25 -19.65
C ARG A 68 6.78 -33.40 -20.88
N GLU A 69 5.47 -33.51 -20.67
CA GLU A 69 4.49 -33.59 -21.77
C GLU A 69 4.45 -32.28 -22.60
N ALA A 70 4.46 -31.13 -21.91
CA ALA A 70 4.52 -29.83 -22.57
C ALA A 70 5.78 -29.66 -23.43
N LYS A 71 6.93 -30.16 -22.94
CA LYS A 71 8.19 -30.20 -23.70
C LYS A 71 8.09 -31.11 -24.91
N ALA A 72 7.51 -32.31 -24.73
CA ALA A 72 7.31 -33.26 -25.84
C ALA A 72 6.38 -32.67 -26.91
N LYS A 73 5.36 -31.92 -26.51
CA LYS A 73 4.45 -31.19 -27.41
C LYS A 73 5.10 -29.97 -28.07
N LYS A 74 6.32 -29.58 -27.66
CA LYS A 74 7.07 -28.40 -28.17
C LYS A 74 6.31 -27.10 -28.01
N ILE A 75 5.68 -26.90 -26.86
CA ILE A 75 5.01 -25.62 -26.50
C ILE A 75 6.08 -24.55 -26.33
N THR A 76 5.96 -23.43 -27.06
CA THR A 76 6.94 -22.34 -27.08
C THR A 76 6.38 -21.02 -26.59
N THR A 77 5.05 -20.86 -26.51
CA THR A 77 4.41 -19.63 -26.07
C THR A 77 3.82 -19.76 -24.67
N LEU A 78 3.87 -18.68 -23.89
CA LEU A 78 3.29 -18.65 -22.54
C LEU A 78 1.77 -18.83 -22.57
N GLU A 79 1.12 -18.29 -23.59
CA GLU A 79 -0.34 -18.40 -23.77
C GLU A 79 -0.76 -19.87 -23.96
N GLU A 80 -0.09 -20.59 -24.85
CA GLU A 80 -0.36 -22.01 -25.07
C GLU A 80 -0.02 -22.84 -23.83
N MET A 81 1.07 -22.51 -23.12
CA MET A 81 1.43 -23.17 -21.87
C MET A 81 0.33 -23.00 -20.82
N ASN A 82 -0.16 -21.80 -20.61
CA ASN A 82 -1.24 -21.53 -19.66
C ASN A 82 -2.53 -22.26 -20.05
N ARG A 83 -2.88 -22.25 -21.34
CA ARG A 83 -4.06 -22.97 -21.83
C ARG A 83 -3.94 -24.48 -21.57
N MET A 84 -2.80 -25.10 -21.86
CA MET A 84 -2.55 -26.52 -21.61
C MET A 84 -2.50 -26.84 -20.12
N TRP A 85 -1.95 -25.92 -19.31
CA TRP A 85 -1.94 -26.05 -17.86
C TRP A 85 -3.35 -26.11 -17.28
N HIS A 86 -4.23 -25.19 -17.65
CA HIS A 86 -5.64 -25.21 -17.19
C HIS A 86 -6.35 -26.49 -17.64
N LEU A 87 -6.19 -26.87 -18.89
CA LEU A 87 -6.75 -28.11 -19.39
C LEU A 87 -6.26 -29.35 -18.60
N TRP A 88 -4.96 -29.40 -18.31
CA TRP A 88 -4.39 -30.50 -17.54
C TRP A 88 -4.88 -30.53 -16.08
N VAL A 89 -5.01 -29.36 -15.44
CA VAL A 89 -5.53 -29.26 -14.07
C VAL A 89 -6.99 -29.72 -14.05
N ASP A 90 -7.82 -29.18 -14.93
CA ASP A 90 -9.27 -29.40 -14.91
C ASP A 90 -9.66 -30.81 -15.35
N GLU A 91 -9.07 -31.31 -16.45
CA GLU A 91 -9.47 -32.61 -17.03
C GLU A 91 -8.72 -33.80 -16.44
N TYR A 92 -7.50 -33.60 -15.99
CA TYR A 92 -6.67 -34.70 -15.49
C TYR A 92 -6.49 -34.63 -13.97
N TYR A 93 -5.86 -33.58 -13.43
CA TYR A 93 -5.45 -33.56 -12.03
C TYR A 93 -6.65 -33.60 -11.07
N HIS A 94 -7.66 -32.81 -11.32
CA HIS A 94 -8.86 -32.74 -10.47
C HIS A 94 -9.75 -33.98 -10.57
N ASN A 95 -9.69 -34.72 -11.69
CA ASN A 95 -10.51 -35.90 -11.90
C ASN A 95 -9.80 -37.23 -11.59
N ARG A 96 -8.49 -37.18 -11.38
CA ARG A 96 -7.71 -38.36 -11.06
C ARG A 96 -7.93 -38.81 -9.62
N PRO A 97 -8.11 -40.16 -9.35
CA PRO A 97 -8.13 -40.67 -7.99
C PRO A 97 -6.86 -40.30 -7.21
N HIS A 98 -7.01 -39.83 -5.99
CA HIS A 98 -5.91 -39.37 -5.15
C HIS A 98 -5.70 -40.32 -3.96
N GLY A 99 -4.50 -40.97 -3.88
CA GLY A 99 -4.20 -41.95 -2.84
C GLY A 99 -4.36 -41.42 -1.41
N GLY A 100 -3.94 -40.18 -1.15
CA GLY A 100 -4.11 -39.53 0.16
C GLY A 100 -5.56 -39.31 0.58
N LEU A 101 -6.49 -39.17 -0.38
CA LEU A 101 -7.93 -39.14 -0.05
C LEU A 101 -8.41 -40.53 0.35
N ALA A 102 -7.99 -41.57 -0.35
CA ALA A 102 -8.32 -42.93 0.02
C ALA A 102 -7.78 -43.32 1.41
N GLU A 103 -6.56 -42.91 1.74
CA GLU A 103 -5.98 -43.11 3.08
C GLU A 103 -6.77 -42.32 4.15
N TYR A 104 -7.14 -41.07 3.88
CA TYR A 104 -7.97 -40.28 4.76
C TYR A 104 -9.31 -40.97 5.03
N TYR A 105 -10.01 -41.46 4.03
CA TYR A 105 -11.26 -42.19 4.17
C TYR A 105 -11.12 -43.40 5.06
N ARG A 106 -10.08 -44.22 4.82
CA ARG A 106 -9.79 -45.40 5.69
C ARG A 106 -9.52 -44.97 7.15
N SER A 107 -8.80 -43.87 7.35
CA SER A 107 -8.51 -43.37 8.71
C SER A 107 -9.75 -42.90 9.44
N GLN A 108 -10.80 -42.48 8.72
CA GLN A 108 -12.09 -42.11 9.29
C GLN A 108 -13.06 -43.29 9.42
N GLY A 109 -12.64 -44.49 8.99
CA GLY A 109 -13.51 -45.65 8.96
C GLY A 109 -14.57 -45.60 7.84
N TRP A 110 -14.37 -44.76 6.84
CA TRP A 110 -15.28 -44.64 5.70
C TRP A 110 -14.90 -45.57 4.57
N GLU A 111 -15.92 -46.02 3.84
CA GLU A 111 -15.71 -46.86 2.67
C GLU A 111 -15.12 -46.05 1.52
N VAL A 112 -14.07 -46.60 0.89
CA VAL A 112 -13.46 -45.99 -0.29
C VAL A 112 -14.21 -46.49 -1.52
N PRO A 113 -14.79 -45.62 -2.35
CA PRO A 113 -15.48 -46.05 -3.57
C PRO A 113 -14.60 -46.87 -4.51
N GLN A 114 -15.21 -47.76 -5.25
CA GLN A 114 -14.52 -48.54 -6.27
C GLN A 114 -14.02 -47.57 -7.37
N GLY A 115 -12.70 -47.53 -7.58
CA GLY A 115 -12.07 -46.56 -8.48
C GLY A 115 -11.40 -45.37 -7.76
N GLY A 116 -11.56 -45.27 -6.44
CA GLY A 116 -10.94 -44.20 -5.63
C GLY A 116 -11.76 -42.91 -5.62
N ILE A 117 -11.17 -41.84 -5.05
CA ILE A 117 -11.81 -40.53 -4.90
C ILE A 117 -10.91 -39.46 -5.52
N SER A 118 -11.48 -38.67 -6.40
CA SER A 118 -10.78 -37.53 -7.00
C SER A 118 -10.90 -36.26 -6.16
N PRO A 119 -9.95 -35.30 -6.30
CA PRO A 119 -10.06 -34.00 -5.64
C PRO A 119 -11.37 -33.27 -5.94
N LEU A 120 -11.86 -33.31 -7.18
CA LEU A 120 -13.11 -32.66 -7.58
C LEU A 120 -14.32 -33.33 -6.93
N GLN A 121 -14.34 -34.65 -6.82
CA GLN A 121 -15.42 -35.36 -6.14
C GLN A 121 -15.47 -35.00 -4.64
N GLU A 122 -14.31 -34.91 -3.98
CA GLU A 122 -14.24 -34.53 -2.58
C GLU A 122 -14.63 -33.05 -2.37
N TRP A 123 -14.19 -32.16 -3.26
CA TRP A 123 -14.60 -30.76 -3.24
C TRP A 123 -16.12 -30.59 -3.35
N ASN A 124 -16.75 -31.30 -4.29
CA ASN A 124 -18.20 -31.22 -4.50
C ASN A 124 -19.01 -31.91 -3.38
N ARG A 125 -18.40 -32.82 -2.65
CA ARG A 125 -19.01 -33.45 -1.48
C ARG A 125 -18.99 -32.57 -0.24
N ASP A 126 -18.06 -31.64 -0.16
CA ASP A 126 -17.95 -30.74 0.99
C ASP A 126 -19.17 -29.82 1.04
N SER A 127 -19.99 -29.98 2.09
CA SER A 127 -21.20 -29.20 2.31
C SER A 127 -20.96 -27.85 3.01
N ARG A 128 -19.70 -27.53 3.35
CA ARG A 128 -19.37 -26.25 3.99
C ARG A 128 -19.66 -25.12 3.02
N ARG A 129 -20.32 -24.08 3.54
CA ARG A 129 -20.67 -22.91 2.73
C ARG A 129 -19.42 -22.11 2.38
N LEU A 130 -19.18 -21.90 1.10
CA LEU A 130 -18.13 -20.99 0.63
C LEU A 130 -18.54 -19.53 0.84
N THR A 131 -17.61 -18.72 1.27
CA THR A 131 -17.80 -17.27 1.43
C THR A 131 -17.12 -16.57 0.28
N PHE A 132 -17.93 -16.00 -0.63
CA PHE A 132 -17.42 -15.14 -1.71
C PHE A 132 -17.44 -13.68 -1.27
N LEU A 133 -16.38 -12.97 -1.58
CA LEU A 133 -16.25 -11.54 -1.33
C LEU A 133 -16.52 -10.76 -2.62
N ASP A 134 -16.93 -9.51 -2.47
CA ASP A 134 -17.04 -8.60 -3.61
C ASP A 134 -15.68 -8.41 -4.28
N THR A 135 -15.67 -8.41 -5.62
CA THR A 135 -14.45 -8.27 -6.42
C THR A 135 -13.71 -6.98 -6.11
N ALA A 136 -14.44 -5.88 -5.87
CA ALA A 136 -13.85 -4.59 -5.52
C ALA A 136 -13.15 -4.63 -4.15
N VAL A 137 -13.75 -5.31 -3.16
CA VAL A 137 -13.16 -5.49 -1.83
C VAL A 137 -11.87 -6.31 -1.91
N VAL A 138 -11.87 -7.39 -2.71
CA VAL A 138 -10.66 -8.20 -2.91
C VAL A 138 -9.60 -7.39 -3.64
N ALA A 139 -9.94 -6.67 -4.70
CA ALA A 139 -8.99 -5.84 -5.45
C ALA A 139 -8.37 -4.75 -4.56
N GLU A 140 -9.17 -4.06 -3.74
CA GLU A 140 -8.69 -3.03 -2.81
C GLU A 140 -7.76 -3.62 -1.74
N ALA A 141 -8.06 -4.82 -1.26
CA ALA A 141 -7.23 -5.47 -0.24
C ALA A 141 -5.80 -5.75 -0.72
N PHE A 142 -5.61 -6.02 -2.00
CA PHE A 142 -4.30 -6.28 -2.61
C PHE A 142 -3.59 -5.03 -3.15
N LEU A 143 -4.13 -3.83 -2.93
CA LEU A 143 -3.38 -2.61 -3.20
C LEU A 143 -2.21 -2.46 -2.23
N HIS A 144 -1.06 -2.09 -2.76
CA HIS A 144 0.09 -1.68 -1.96
C HIS A 144 -0.09 -0.25 -1.46
N HIS A 145 0.36 0.02 -0.24
CA HIS A 145 0.25 1.33 0.39
C HIS A 145 1.63 1.82 0.82
N VAL A 146 2.03 2.98 0.32
CA VAL A 146 3.31 3.59 0.64
C VAL A 146 3.15 5.08 0.92
N MET A 147 3.98 5.60 1.81
CA MET A 147 4.05 7.05 2.04
C MET A 147 5.06 7.67 1.08
N ARG A 148 4.68 8.75 0.40
CA ARG A 148 5.54 9.52 -0.50
C ARG A 148 5.44 11.01 -0.21
N ASN A 149 6.52 11.75 -0.48
CA ASN A 149 6.50 13.20 -0.43
C ASN A 149 6.19 13.73 -1.84
N VAL A 150 5.33 14.71 -1.92
CA VAL A 150 5.06 15.44 -3.18
C VAL A 150 6.19 16.43 -3.39
N ASP A 151 6.82 16.38 -4.56
CA ASP A 151 7.93 17.27 -4.91
C ASP A 151 7.47 18.69 -5.30
N LYS A 152 8.42 19.55 -5.65
CA LYS A 152 8.13 20.95 -6.07
C LYS A 152 7.38 21.03 -7.40
N GLY A 153 7.38 19.99 -8.20
CA GLY A 153 6.61 19.87 -9.45
C GLY A 153 5.19 19.37 -9.24
N GLY A 154 4.76 19.08 -8.00
CA GLY A 154 3.46 18.47 -7.72
C GLY A 154 3.40 16.98 -8.04
N CYS A 155 4.56 16.34 -8.15
CA CYS A 155 4.68 14.92 -8.53
C CYS A 155 5.15 14.06 -7.37
N ILE A 156 4.86 12.76 -7.46
CA ILE A 156 5.42 11.72 -6.59
C ILE A 156 6.22 10.72 -7.43
N SER A 157 7.30 10.20 -6.85
CA SER A 157 8.08 9.12 -7.45
C SER A 157 7.67 7.79 -6.84
N LEU A 158 7.32 6.82 -7.71
CA LEU A 158 6.94 5.48 -7.34
C LEU A 158 7.49 4.48 -8.36
N GLU A 159 8.21 3.45 -7.91
CA GLU A 159 8.78 2.39 -8.78
C GLU A 159 9.54 2.94 -10.00
N GLY A 160 10.31 4.04 -9.81
CA GLY A 160 11.07 4.68 -10.87
C GLY A 160 10.25 5.49 -11.88
N ARG A 161 8.95 5.67 -11.65
CA ARG A 161 8.04 6.48 -12.46
C ARG A 161 7.61 7.73 -11.70
N GLN A 162 7.24 8.78 -12.44
CA GLN A 162 6.69 10.01 -11.88
C GLN A 162 5.18 10.04 -12.11
N PHE A 163 4.43 10.46 -11.09
CA PHE A 163 2.98 10.61 -11.17
C PHE A 163 2.62 12.03 -10.77
N GLU A 164 1.85 12.70 -11.62
CA GLU A 164 1.34 14.03 -11.33
C GLU A 164 0.15 13.92 -10.36
N VAL A 165 0.25 14.61 -9.24
CA VAL A 165 -0.77 14.57 -8.18
C VAL A 165 -1.54 15.89 -8.17
N SER A 166 -0.96 16.93 -7.59
CA SER A 166 -1.55 18.26 -7.50
C SER A 166 -0.54 19.25 -6.92
N ALA A 167 -0.53 20.46 -7.46
CA ALA A 167 0.25 21.54 -6.91
C ALA A 167 -0.17 21.91 -5.46
N ALA A 168 -1.42 21.60 -5.09
CA ALA A 168 -1.94 21.82 -3.74
C ALA A 168 -1.26 20.99 -2.67
N LEU A 169 -0.67 19.84 -3.05
CA LEU A 169 -0.02 18.88 -2.15
C LEU A 169 1.51 19.01 -2.12
N ILE A 170 2.08 20.03 -2.77
CA ILE A 170 3.53 20.23 -2.79
C ILE A 170 4.08 20.30 -1.37
N GLY A 171 5.11 19.47 -1.11
CA GLY A 171 5.76 19.35 0.19
C GLY A 171 4.99 18.50 1.22
N ALA A 172 3.77 18.07 0.90
CA ALA A 172 3.00 17.20 1.78
C ALA A 172 3.50 15.75 1.69
N LYS A 173 3.35 15.02 2.80
CA LYS A 173 3.55 13.56 2.84
C LYS A 173 2.20 12.88 2.67
N VAL A 174 2.02 12.19 1.56
CA VAL A 174 0.77 11.58 1.14
C VAL A 174 0.85 10.05 1.18
N GLU A 175 -0.29 9.41 1.42
CA GLU A 175 -0.43 7.97 1.25
C GLU A 175 -0.77 7.67 -0.21
N VAL A 176 -0.02 6.75 -0.80
CA VAL A 176 -0.22 6.30 -2.18
C VAL A 176 -0.63 4.85 -2.16
N SER A 177 -1.79 4.55 -2.71
CA SER A 177 -2.26 3.19 -2.94
C SER A 177 -2.22 2.86 -4.43
N TYR A 178 -1.65 1.71 -4.77
CA TYR A 178 -1.42 1.31 -6.15
C TYR A 178 -1.48 -0.20 -6.33
N ASN A 179 -1.80 -0.64 -7.54
CA ASN A 179 -1.69 -2.03 -7.94
C ASN A 179 -0.27 -2.29 -8.49
N PRO A 180 0.54 -3.17 -7.88
CA PRO A 180 1.90 -3.44 -8.35
C PRO A 180 1.95 -4.07 -9.75
N MET A 181 0.85 -4.67 -10.21
CA MET A 181 0.75 -5.28 -11.54
C MET A 181 0.33 -4.28 -12.63
N CYS A 182 -0.24 -3.13 -12.22
CA CYS A 182 -0.71 -2.09 -13.14
C CYS A 182 -0.45 -0.72 -12.52
N LEU A 183 0.60 -0.06 -13.00
CA LEU A 183 1.06 1.24 -12.50
C LEU A 183 0.61 2.42 -13.39
N ASP A 184 -0.45 2.26 -14.18
CA ASP A 184 -0.92 3.33 -15.05
C ASP A 184 -1.56 4.48 -14.27
N THR A 185 -2.22 4.14 -13.16
CA THR A 185 -2.84 5.09 -12.25
C THR A 185 -2.56 4.69 -10.80
N VAL A 186 -2.37 5.68 -9.95
CA VAL A 186 -2.22 5.49 -8.51
C VAL A 186 -3.21 6.39 -7.77
N THR A 187 -3.70 5.93 -6.62
CA THR A 187 -4.61 6.73 -5.79
C THR A 187 -3.83 7.38 -4.68
N VAL A 188 -3.91 8.69 -4.59
CA VAL A 188 -3.24 9.50 -3.56
C VAL A 188 -4.27 9.96 -2.53
N ARG A 189 -3.99 9.70 -1.26
CA ARG A 189 -4.83 10.12 -0.13
C ARG A 189 -4.08 11.08 0.79
N TYR A 190 -4.78 12.13 1.20
CA TYR A 190 -4.30 13.08 2.20
C TYR A 190 -5.45 13.45 3.13
N PRO A 191 -5.22 13.59 4.46
CA PRO A 191 -6.27 13.92 5.40
C PRO A 191 -7.01 15.22 5.04
N GLY A 192 -8.34 15.15 4.96
CA GLY A 192 -9.18 16.31 4.64
C GLY A 192 -9.37 16.62 3.16
N ILE A 193 -8.85 15.76 2.26
CA ILE A 193 -8.99 15.90 0.81
C ILE A 193 -9.56 14.60 0.24
N GLU A 194 -10.43 14.72 -0.75
CA GLU A 194 -10.90 13.55 -1.48
C GLU A 194 -9.73 12.83 -2.18
N PRO A 195 -9.76 11.48 -2.26
CA PRO A 195 -8.72 10.73 -2.93
C PRO A 195 -8.54 11.17 -4.39
N VAL A 196 -7.30 11.47 -4.76
CA VAL A 196 -6.95 11.91 -6.11
C VAL A 196 -6.35 10.74 -6.89
N GLN A 197 -6.83 10.51 -8.10
CA GLN A 197 -6.17 9.58 -9.01
C GLN A 197 -5.07 10.30 -9.78
N ALA A 198 -3.84 9.92 -9.53
CA ALA A 198 -2.66 10.44 -10.22
C ALA A 198 -2.29 9.51 -11.38
N ARG A 199 -1.96 10.10 -12.53
CA ARG A 199 -1.51 9.40 -13.73
C ARG A 199 -0.01 9.51 -13.88
N GLN A 200 0.58 8.52 -14.56
CA GLN A 200 1.98 8.57 -14.89
C GLN A 200 2.27 9.80 -15.79
N LEU A 201 3.26 10.58 -15.40
CA LEU A 201 3.74 11.70 -16.20
C LEU A 201 4.47 11.17 -17.46
N THR A 202 3.97 11.52 -18.63
CA THR A 202 4.60 11.19 -19.90
C THR A 202 5.37 12.42 -20.40
N ILE A 203 6.65 12.26 -20.73
CA ILE A 203 7.47 13.38 -21.25
C ILE A 203 6.85 13.86 -22.56
N GLY A 204 6.41 15.12 -22.59
CA GLY A 204 5.79 15.74 -23.77
C GLY A 204 4.28 15.99 -23.66
N GLU A 205 3.61 15.51 -22.61
CA GLU A 205 2.25 15.95 -22.31
C GLU A 205 2.27 17.31 -21.59
N TYR A 206 1.47 18.25 -22.09
CA TYR A 206 1.21 19.49 -21.38
C TYR A 206 0.37 19.16 -20.14
N CYS A 207 0.86 19.57 -18.97
CA CYS A 207 0.09 19.48 -17.74
C CYS A 207 -1.23 20.24 -17.91
N ASP A 208 -2.34 19.64 -17.50
CA ASP A 208 -3.62 20.32 -17.40
C ASP A 208 -3.49 21.63 -16.59
N PRO A 209 -4.22 22.69 -16.96
CA PRO A 209 -4.19 23.94 -16.20
C PRO A 209 -4.47 23.66 -14.73
N LYS A 210 -3.60 24.18 -13.88
CA LYS A 210 -3.51 23.96 -12.44
C LYS A 210 -4.90 23.68 -11.83
N PRO A 211 -5.12 22.51 -11.25
CA PRO A 211 -6.37 22.24 -10.55
C PRO A 211 -6.58 23.31 -9.47
N ALA A 212 -7.80 23.80 -9.34
CA ALA A 212 -8.13 24.79 -8.33
C ALA A 212 -7.72 24.27 -6.95
N VAL A 213 -6.82 25.03 -6.29
CA VAL A 213 -6.37 24.68 -4.95
C VAL A 213 -7.57 24.78 -4.01
N PRO A 214 -7.94 23.73 -3.27
CA PRO A 214 -9.02 23.82 -2.29
C PRO A 214 -8.79 24.99 -1.34
N VAL A 215 -9.83 25.77 -1.03
CA VAL A 215 -9.74 26.95 -0.16
C VAL A 215 -9.10 26.63 1.20
N SER A 216 -9.31 25.41 1.70
CA SER A 216 -8.69 24.91 2.95
C SER A 216 -7.17 24.74 2.89
N MET A 217 -6.58 24.74 1.70
CA MET A 217 -5.13 24.60 1.48
C MET A 217 -4.46 25.88 1.01
N LEU A 218 -5.23 26.92 0.74
CA LEU A 218 -4.65 28.25 0.51
C LEU A 218 -3.89 28.65 1.77
N PRO A 219 -2.63 29.11 1.64
CA PRO A 219 -1.92 29.65 2.79
C PRO A 219 -2.78 30.79 3.34
N VAL A 220 -3.16 30.65 4.61
CA VAL A 220 -3.85 31.75 5.32
C VAL A 220 -2.89 32.93 5.30
N GLU A 221 -3.25 34.00 4.58
CA GLU A 221 -2.45 35.23 4.61
C GLU A 221 -2.31 35.66 6.05
N PRO A 222 -1.10 35.87 6.54
CA PRO A 222 -0.90 36.32 7.91
C PRO A 222 -1.60 37.65 8.06
N GLN A 223 -2.61 37.72 8.91
CA GLN A 223 -3.39 38.96 9.18
C GLN A 223 -2.51 40.07 9.75
N THR A 224 -1.33 39.74 10.27
CA THR A 224 -0.33 40.70 10.78
C THR A 224 1.08 40.21 10.42
N SER A 225 1.98 41.13 10.15
CA SER A 225 3.39 40.84 9.97
C SER A 225 4.10 40.79 11.31
N ARG A 226 4.27 39.62 11.89
CA ARG A 226 5.00 39.43 13.17
C ARG A 226 6.36 40.12 13.17
N MET A 227 7.05 40.13 12.04
CA MET A 227 8.35 40.80 11.90
C MET A 227 8.22 42.32 11.99
N LEU A 228 7.28 42.92 11.25
CA LEU A 228 7.08 44.36 11.27
C LEU A 228 6.55 44.85 12.63
N ASP A 229 5.64 44.12 13.25
CA ASP A 229 5.14 44.42 14.61
C ASP A 229 6.26 44.41 15.67
N VAL A 230 7.21 43.48 15.58
CA VAL A 230 8.38 43.44 16.46
C VAL A 230 9.33 44.61 16.19
N LEU A 231 9.54 44.95 14.90
CA LEU A 231 10.39 46.08 14.53
C LEU A 231 9.78 47.40 14.98
N GLU A 232 8.48 47.58 14.84
CA GLU A 232 7.75 48.75 15.28
C GLU A 232 7.82 48.93 16.81
N LYS A 233 7.60 47.85 17.57
CA LYS A 233 7.76 47.86 19.03
C LYS A 233 9.19 48.22 19.46
N LYS A 234 10.20 47.68 18.79
CA LYS A 234 11.61 48.02 19.06
C LYS A 234 11.94 49.44 18.74
N HIS A 235 11.40 49.97 17.63
CA HIS A 235 11.58 51.37 17.23
C HIS A 235 10.94 52.31 18.22
N THR A 236 9.69 52.07 18.61
CA THR A 236 8.97 52.87 19.60
C THR A 236 9.67 52.88 20.96
N ALA A 237 10.13 51.70 21.43
CA ALA A 237 10.90 51.62 22.67
C ALA A 237 12.20 52.42 22.60
N ARG A 238 12.92 52.37 21.46
CA ARG A 238 14.14 53.16 21.24
C ARG A 238 13.86 54.67 21.24
N GLN A 239 12.77 55.10 20.58
CA GLN A 239 12.34 56.49 20.61
C GLN A 239 11.97 57.00 22.02
N GLN A 240 11.29 56.16 22.81
CA GLN A 240 10.97 56.51 24.22
C GLN A 240 12.22 56.63 25.07
N ILE A 241 13.21 55.77 24.91
CA ILE A 241 14.50 55.87 25.62
C ILE A 241 15.22 57.16 25.22
N GLN A 242 15.26 57.47 23.93
CA GLN A 242 15.86 58.73 23.44
C GLN A 242 15.12 59.96 23.93
N ALA A 243 13.78 59.98 23.90
CA ALA A 243 12.97 61.08 24.41
C ALA A 243 13.19 61.29 25.92
N ASN A 244 13.28 60.22 26.70
CA ASN A 244 13.57 60.28 28.13
C ASN A 244 15.01 60.75 28.41
N ALA A 245 15.97 60.45 27.55
CA ALA A 245 17.36 60.92 27.68
C ALA A 245 17.52 62.40 27.34
N ILE A 246 16.62 62.95 26.50
CA ILE A 246 16.60 64.41 26.12
C ILE A 246 15.61 65.18 26.98
N SER A 247 15.08 64.63 28.06
CA SER A 247 14.16 65.32 28.97
C SER A 247 14.86 66.45 29.67
N PHE A 248 14.39 67.71 29.42
CA PHE A 248 14.92 68.93 30.03
C PHE A 248 14.86 68.94 31.56
N SER A 249 14.20 68.01 32.19
CA SER A 249 14.19 67.87 33.65
C SER A 249 15.53 67.43 34.25
N SER A 250 16.40 66.75 33.46
CA SER A 250 17.76 66.40 33.86
C SER A 250 18.72 67.60 33.84
N PHE A 251 18.46 68.62 33.00
CA PHE A 251 19.28 69.82 32.91
C PHE A 251 18.99 70.86 34.07
N ARG A 252 17.86 70.80 34.74
CA ARG A 252 17.50 71.69 35.88
C ARG A 252 18.14 71.24 37.19
N LYS A 253 18.69 70.11 37.33
CA LYS A 253 19.29 69.61 38.57
C LYS A 253 20.77 69.99 38.75
N ASP A 254 21.42 70.43 37.70
CA ASP A 254 22.84 70.80 37.72
C ASP A 254 23.15 72.26 37.49
N ALA A 255 22.16 73.12 37.65
CA ALA A 255 22.40 74.59 37.68
C ALA A 255 23.04 74.96 39.01
N PRO A 256 24.27 75.58 39.05
CA PRO A 256 24.89 75.98 40.28
C PRO A 256 24.04 77.07 40.92
N LYS A 257 23.77 76.95 42.23
CA LYS A 257 23.19 78.02 43.05
C LYS A 257 24.15 79.17 42.98
N GLY A 258 23.75 80.24 42.26
CA GLY A 258 24.46 81.53 42.24
C GLY A 258 24.59 82.07 43.63
N GLY A 259 25.79 82.41 43.96
CA GLY A 259 26.08 83.10 45.23
C GLY A 259 25.44 84.45 45.34
N GLU A 260 24.95 84.76 46.49
CA GLU A 260 24.55 86.10 46.90
C GLU A 260 25.76 87.05 46.78
N PRO A 261 25.52 88.31 46.30
CA PRO A 261 26.54 89.32 46.46
C PRO A 261 26.40 89.94 47.86
N ASP A 262 27.47 89.87 48.61
CA ASP A 262 27.69 90.80 49.75
C ASP A 262 27.81 92.22 49.22
N VAL A 263 27.00 93.09 49.73
CA VAL A 263 27.24 94.37 50.39
C VAL A 263 25.87 95.09 50.59
#